data_efd288cd1cf8346ec40274654d9446a3
#
_entry.id   efd288cd1cf8346ec40274654d9446a3
#
_cell.length_a   1.000
_cell.length_b   1.000
_cell.length_c   1.000
_cell.angle_alpha   90.00
_cell.angle_beta   90.00
_cell.angle_gamma   90.00
#
_symmetry.space_group_name_H-M   'P 1'
#
loop_
_entity.id
_entity.type
_entity.pdbx_description
1 polymer ?
#
loop_
_entity_poly.entity_id
_entity_poly.type
_entity_poly.pdbx_seq_one_letter_code
_entity_poly.pdbx_strand_id
1 'polypeptide(L)'
;METMKLAVLGLGEVGRCFAAHLTERGFELQLQAPRPNAAALALATQKGLALHRGPGAWLGAVDWVLSCVTGTQALGVAQSTFPHLQPGATYCDFTTATRQVKQEAADQAAALGIRYVDVAIMGAVSLGGFVTPMLASGTGAEALAGWMDGAGARLQVMSGAAAGDAVALKMLRSVFTKGLEALSVEVSMAAQQQGLLVPLLEQLRDVDETPLRTFMAMLVSTHVVHAGRRLREVQDARQALLQQGLPSAVLPGVEGRFAYTAERLAVDPLPQVQPTMEQALQWLLAHPMPT
;
A
#
# COMPACT_ATOMS: atom_id res chain seq x y z
N MET A 1 -31.32 -3.99 -18.73
CA MET A 1 -30.31 -4.08 -17.66
C MET A 1 -30.59 -2.95 -16.70
N GLU A 2 -30.84 -3.24 -15.45
CA GLU A 2 -30.95 -2.18 -14.44
C GLU A 2 -29.63 -1.41 -14.39
N THR A 3 -29.74 -0.07 -14.35
CA THR A 3 -28.55 0.79 -14.30
C THR A 3 -27.92 0.66 -12.93
N MET A 4 -26.65 0.25 -12.85
CA MET A 4 -25.90 0.13 -11.60
C MET A 4 -25.81 1.48 -10.89
N LYS A 5 -26.17 1.54 -9.61
CA LYS A 5 -26.20 2.75 -8.80
C LYS A 5 -25.02 2.79 -7.84
N LEU A 6 -24.25 3.85 -7.92
CA LEU A 6 -23.02 4.04 -7.17
C LEU A 6 -23.13 5.19 -6.17
N ALA A 7 -22.49 5.07 -5.02
CA ALA A 7 -22.23 6.17 -4.11
C ALA A 7 -20.73 6.42 -3.96
N VAL A 8 -20.30 7.67 -4.02
CA VAL A 8 -18.93 8.08 -3.71
C VAL A 8 -18.90 8.86 -2.41
N LEU A 9 -18.26 8.31 -1.38
CA LEU A 9 -18.14 8.91 -0.06
C LEU A 9 -16.75 9.54 0.09
N GLY A 10 -16.72 10.85 0.42
CA GLY A 10 -15.47 11.59 0.51
C GLY A 10 -15.00 12.13 -0.84
N LEU A 11 -15.13 13.46 -1.01
CA LEU A 11 -14.81 14.17 -2.24
C LEU A 11 -13.45 14.89 -2.14
N GLY A 12 -12.43 14.18 -1.64
CA GLY A 12 -11.02 14.52 -1.77
C GLY A 12 -10.54 14.39 -3.22
N GLU A 13 -9.25 14.27 -3.42
CA GLU A 13 -8.64 14.07 -4.75
C GLU A 13 -9.16 12.80 -5.43
N VAL A 14 -9.08 11.65 -4.75
CA VAL A 14 -9.53 10.36 -5.26
C VAL A 14 -11.03 10.35 -5.58
N GLY A 15 -11.87 10.74 -4.62
CA GLY A 15 -13.33 10.69 -4.81
C GLY A 15 -13.82 11.61 -5.92
N ARG A 16 -13.24 12.80 -6.08
CA ARG A 16 -13.58 13.68 -7.22
C ARG A 16 -13.12 13.11 -8.56
N CYS A 17 -11.92 12.56 -8.61
CA CYS A 17 -11.39 11.91 -9.82
C CYS A 17 -12.32 10.76 -10.25
N PHE A 18 -12.70 9.89 -9.32
CA PHE A 18 -13.55 8.74 -9.60
C PHE A 18 -14.98 9.16 -9.98
N ALA A 19 -15.56 10.11 -9.24
CA ALA A 19 -16.90 10.62 -9.54
C ALA A 19 -16.96 11.26 -10.94
N ALA A 20 -15.98 12.07 -11.31
CA ALA A 20 -15.91 12.69 -12.63
C ALA A 20 -15.82 11.64 -13.74
N HIS A 21 -14.89 10.70 -13.63
CA HIS A 21 -14.66 9.67 -14.63
C HIS A 21 -15.87 8.74 -14.81
N LEU A 22 -16.44 8.25 -13.70
CA LEU A 22 -17.57 7.32 -13.75
C LEU A 22 -18.83 7.99 -14.30
N THR A 23 -19.06 9.29 -13.98
CA THR A 23 -20.17 10.04 -14.58
C THR A 23 -20.00 10.19 -16.10
N GLU A 24 -18.80 10.45 -16.59
CA GLU A 24 -18.49 10.52 -18.02
C GLU A 24 -18.69 9.19 -18.75
N ARG A 25 -18.59 8.08 -18.03
CA ARG A 25 -18.87 6.72 -18.52
C ARG A 25 -20.35 6.33 -18.41
N GLY A 26 -21.22 7.24 -17.94
CA GLY A 26 -22.66 7.01 -17.88
C GLY A 26 -23.16 6.27 -16.66
N PHE A 27 -22.33 6.11 -15.60
CA PHE A 27 -22.79 5.51 -14.34
C PHE A 27 -23.70 6.48 -13.57
N GLU A 28 -24.74 5.95 -12.91
CA GLU A 28 -25.61 6.71 -12.01
C GLU A 28 -24.92 6.86 -10.65
N LEU A 29 -24.56 8.08 -10.27
CA LEU A 29 -23.82 8.37 -9.05
C LEU A 29 -24.58 9.27 -8.09
N GLN A 30 -24.41 8.98 -6.79
CA GLN A 30 -24.72 9.90 -5.70
C GLN A 30 -23.44 10.20 -4.91
N LEU A 31 -23.29 11.42 -4.43
CA LEU A 31 -22.10 11.90 -3.74
C LEU A 31 -22.39 12.16 -2.27
N GLN A 32 -21.40 11.90 -1.41
CA GLN A 32 -21.46 12.29 0.01
C GLN A 32 -20.20 13.02 0.44
N ALA A 33 -20.38 14.20 1.02
CA ALA A 33 -19.33 14.94 1.72
C ALA A 33 -19.95 15.79 2.83
N PRO A 34 -19.66 15.53 4.12
CA PRO A 34 -20.21 16.32 5.22
C PRO A 34 -19.86 17.81 5.14
N ARG A 35 -18.63 18.10 4.70
CA ARG A 35 -18.08 19.45 4.50
C ARG A 35 -17.42 19.54 3.12
N PRO A 36 -18.21 19.66 2.03
CA PRO A 36 -17.62 19.73 0.69
C PRO A 36 -16.90 21.06 0.50
N ASN A 37 -15.69 20.98 -0.07
CA ASN A 37 -14.97 22.16 -0.53
C ASN A 37 -15.54 22.69 -1.85
N ALA A 38 -15.04 23.85 -2.30
CA ALA A 38 -15.50 24.48 -3.54
C ALA A 38 -15.40 23.56 -4.77
N ALA A 39 -14.34 22.76 -4.87
CA ALA A 39 -14.14 21.82 -5.99
C ALA A 39 -15.17 20.67 -5.98
N ALA A 40 -15.54 20.17 -4.79
CA ALA A 40 -16.58 19.14 -4.65
C ALA A 40 -17.98 19.70 -5.01
N LEU A 41 -18.30 20.94 -4.60
CA LEU A 41 -19.54 21.61 -4.96
C LEU A 41 -19.60 21.86 -6.48
N ALA A 42 -18.52 22.36 -7.07
CA ALA A 42 -18.44 22.60 -8.51
C ALA A 42 -18.66 21.30 -9.31
N LEU A 43 -18.01 20.20 -8.93
CA LEU A 43 -18.21 18.89 -9.56
C LEU A 43 -19.68 18.46 -9.51
N ALA A 44 -20.29 18.50 -8.33
CA ALA A 44 -21.69 18.08 -8.16
C ALA A 44 -22.63 18.92 -9.04
N THR A 45 -22.44 20.23 -9.05
CA THR A 45 -23.26 21.17 -9.88
C THR A 45 -23.02 20.93 -11.38
N GLN A 46 -21.76 20.84 -11.82
CA GLN A 46 -21.40 20.68 -13.23
C GLN A 46 -21.89 19.35 -13.80
N LYS A 47 -21.90 18.30 -13.01
CA LYS A 47 -22.31 16.95 -13.44
C LYS A 47 -23.77 16.64 -13.08
N GLY A 48 -24.52 17.55 -12.44
CA GLY A 48 -25.89 17.33 -12.03
C GLY A 48 -26.09 16.23 -11.00
N LEU A 49 -25.09 16.00 -10.12
CA LEU A 49 -25.09 14.91 -9.16
C LEU A 49 -25.66 15.33 -7.81
N ALA A 50 -26.49 14.46 -7.20
CA ALA A 50 -26.98 14.67 -5.83
C ALA A 50 -25.79 14.62 -4.84
N LEU A 51 -25.71 15.63 -3.95
CA LEU A 51 -24.68 15.75 -2.93
C LEU A 51 -25.29 15.76 -1.53
N HIS A 52 -25.08 14.65 -0.81
CA HIS A 52 -25.56 14.43 0.54
C HIS A 52 -24.52 14.86 1.58
N ARG A 53 -25.02 15.35 2.74
CA ARG A 53 -24.16 15.77 3.86
C ARG A 53 -23.85 14.64 4.84
N GLY A 54 -24.57 13.53 4.74
CA GLY A 54 -24.40 12.35 5.61
C GLY A 54 -25.10 11.14 5.02
N PRO A 55 -24.90 9.97 5.68
CA PRO A 55 -25.64 8.76 5.33
C PRO A 55 -27.15 8.94 5.58
N GLY A 56 -27.97 8.15 4.90
CA GLY A 56 -29.42 8.20 5.03
C GLY A 56 -30.12 7.24 4.08
N ALA A 57 -31.46 7.32 4.01
CA ALA A 57 -32.30 6.41 3.22
C ALA A 57 -31.91 6.33 1.72
N TRP A 58 -31.27 7.33 1.17
CA TRP A 58 -30.80 7.35 -0.21
C TRP A 58 -29.79 6.22 -0.53
N LEU A 59 -29.05 5.75 0.48
CA LEU A 59 -28.11 4.63 0.36
C LEU A 59 -28.83 3.27 0.14
N GLY A 60 -30.10 3.16 0.51
CA GLY A 60 -30.88 1.95 0.32
C GLY A 60 -31.15 1.57 -1.16
N ALA A 61 -30.90 2.50 -2.08
CA ALA A 61 -31.00 2.25 -3.51
C ALA A 61 -29.63 2.04 -4.20
N VAL A 62 -28.52 1.98 -3.43
CA VAL A 62 -27.16 1.93 -3.96
C VAL A 62 -26.64 0.51 -3.97
N ASP A 63 -26.10 0.08 -5.11
CA ASP A 63 -25.49 -1.25 -5.28
C ASP A 63 -24.03 -1.27 -4.80
N TRP A 64 -23.32 -0.15 -5.04
CA TRP A 64 -21.88 -0.03 -4.77
C TRP A 64 -21.56 1.29 -4.07
N VAL A 65 -20.78 1.20 -3.01
CA VAL A 65 -20.23 2.36 -2.29
C VAL A 65 -18.72 2.41 -2.52
N LEU A 66 -18.22 3.54 -3.00
CA LEU A 66 -16.81 3.84 -3.14
C LEU A 66 -16.39 4.81 -2.03
N SER A 67 -15.79 4.32 -0.97
CA SER A 67 -15.33 5.13 0.17
C SER A 67 -13.91 5.65 -0.10
N CYS A 68 -13.83 6.96 -0.36
CA CYS A 68 -12.60 7.70 -0.65
C CYS A 68 -12.28 8.73 0.46
N VAL A 69 -12.63 8.42 1.68
CA VAL A 69 -12.35 9.25 2.87
C VAL A 69 -10.90 9.07 3.35
N THR A 70 -10.50 9.74 4.42
CA THR A 70 -9.17 9.53 5.02
C THR A 70 -9.12 8.22 5.80
N GLY A 71 -7.93 7.62 5.93
CA GLY A 71 -7.76 6.36 6.68
C GLY A 71 -8.23 6.44 8.13
N THR A 72 -8.11 7.60 8.76
CA THR A 72 -8.59 7.83 10.13
C THR A 72 -10.12 7.87 10.25
N GLN A 73 -10.83 8.13 9.16
CA GLN A 73 -12.29 8.18 9.12
C GLN A 73 -12.92 6.88 8.62
N ALA A 74 -12.11 5.95 8.10
CA ALA A 74 -12.59 4.77 7.37
C ALA A 74 -13.63 3.96 8.15
N LEU A 75 -13.30 3.53 9.37
CA LEU A 75 -14.19 2.71 10.19
C LEU A 75 -15.49 3.45 10.56
N GLY A 76 -15.38 4.69 11.04
CA GLY A 76 -16.56 5.47 11.44
C GLY A 76 -17.51 5.77 10.28
N VAL A 77 -16.97 6.02 9.08
CA VAL A 77 -17.79 6.20 7.88
C VAL A 77 -18.43 4.89 7.45
N ALA A 78 -17.71 3.78 7.48
CA ALA A 78 -18.26 2.47 7.19
C ALA A 78 -19.41 2.12 8.16
N GLN A 79 -19.19 2.23 9.46
CA GLN A 79 -20.19 1.99 10.51
C GLN A 79 -21.45 2.83 10.37
N SER A 80 -21.30 4.10 10.00
CA SER A 80 -22.46 4.98 9.77
C SER A 80 -23.17 4.70 8.45
N THR A 81 -22.52 4.06 7.49
CA THR A 81 -23.07 3.78 6.15
C THR A 81 -23.81 2.44 6.11
N PHE A 82 -23.24 1.39 6.70
CA PHE A 82 -23.76 0.02 6.63
C PHE A 82 -25.25 -0.13 7.00
N PRO A 83 -25.78 0.52 8.06
CA PRO A 83 -27.19 0.39 8.42
C PRO A 83 -28.18 0.90 7.37
N HIS A 84 -27.69 1.65 6.38
CA HIS A 84 -28.52 2.19 5.31
C HIS A 84 -28.42 1.42 4.00
N LEU A 85 -27.49 0.45 3.90
CA LEU A 85 -27.31 -0.39 2.72
C LEU A 85 -28.23 -1.60 2.74
N GLN A 86 -28.61 -2.09 1.57
CA GLN A 86 -29.35 -3.34 1.45
C GLN A 86 -28.38 -4.54 1.50
N PRO A 87 -28.81 -5.70 2.02
CA PRO A 87 -28.08 -6.94 1.85
C PRO A 87 -27.76 -7.20 0.36
N GLY A 88 -26.52 -7.63 0.08
CA GLY A 88 -26.01 -7.80 -1.27
C GLY A 88 -25.31 -6.57 -1.87
N ALA A 89 -25.46 -5.38 -1.27
CA ALA A 89 -24.64 -4.22 -1.65
C ALA A 89 -23.14 -4.48 -1.39
N THR A 90 -22.28 -3.71 -2.07
CA THR A 90 -20.84 -3.82 -1.92
C THR A 90 -20.23 -2.51 -1.46
N TYR A 91 -19.48 -2.53 -0.38
CA TYR A 91 -18.72 -1.40 0.13
C TYR A 91 -17.24 -1.56 -0.23
N CYS A 92 -16.71 -0.62 -1.02
CA CYS A 92 -15.33 -0.60 -1.48
C CYS A 92 -14.57 0.49 -0.74
N ASP A 93 -13.59 0.11 0.06
CA ASP A 93 -12.79 1.01 0.88
C ASP A 93 -11.45 1.33 0.19
N PHE A 94 -11.36 2.53 -0.39
CA PHE A 94 -10.14 3.06 -1.05
C PHE A 94 -9.19 3.80 -0.09
N THR A 95 -9.44 3.72 1.21
CA THR A 95 -8.63 4.41 2.21
C THR A 95 -7.29 3.70 2.46
N THR A 96 -6.39 4.39 3.15
CA THR A 96 -5.14 3.82 3.68
C THR A 96 -5.27 3.43 5.16
N ALA A 97 -6.47 3.08 5.61
CA ALA A 97 -6.67 2.52 6.95
C ALA A 97 -5.84 1.24 7.15
N THR A 98 -5.55 0.90 8.40
CA THR A 98 -4.76 -0.28 8.71
C THR A 98 -5.47 -1.58 8.34
N ARG A 99 -4.71 -2.66 8.16
CA ARG A 99 -5.26 -4.01 7.93
C ARG A 99 -6.33 -4.37 8.95
N GLN A 100 -6.06 -4.13 10.23
CA GLN A 100 -6.98 -4.43 11.32
C GLN A 100 -8.31 -3.68 11.21
N VAL A 101 -8.24 -2.38 10.92
CA VAL A 101 -9.45 -1.53 10.72
C VAL A 101 -10.30 -2.05 9.56
N LYS A 102 -9.68 -2.45 8.45
CA LYS A 102 -10.38 -2.99 7.30
C LYS A 102 -10.99 -4.37 7.55
N GLN A 103 -10.31 -5.22 8.33
CA GLN A 103 -10.86 -6.50 8.77
C GLN A 103 -12.08 -6.30 9.68
N GLU A 104 -11.98 -5.40 10.66
CA GLU A 104 -13.10 -5.06 11.54
C GLU A 104 -14.32 -4.54 10.74
N ALA A 105 -14.09 -3.63 9.78
CA ALA A 105 -15.15 -3.13 8.92
C ALA A 105 -15.76 -4.25 8.05
N ALA A 106 -14.96 -5.17 7.54
CA ALA A 106 -15.42 -6.30 6.74
C ALA A 106 -16.29 -7.28 7.55
N ASP A 107 -15.91 -7.55 8.80
CA ASP A 107 -16.68 -8.42 9.70
C ASP A 107 -18.06 -7.80 10.01
N GLN A 108 -18.10 -6.49 10.28
CA GLN A 108 -19.34 -5.74 10.48
C GLN A 108 -20.22 -5.71 9.23
N ALA A 109 -19.63 -5.52 8.04
CA ALA A 109 -20.35 -5.58 6.77
C ALA A 109 -20.97 -6.96 6.54
N ALA A 110 -20.20 -8.02 6.76
CA ALA A 110 -20.64 -9.41 6.59
C ALA A 110 -21.85 -9.76 7.49
N ALA A 111 -21.87 -9.27 8.74
CA ALA A 111 -22.98 -9.44 9.66
C ALA A 111 -24.31 -8.83 9.15
N LEU A 112 -24.23 -7.88 8.21
CA LEU A 112 -25.37 -7.23 7.56
C LEU A 112 -25.62 -7.72 6.11
N GLY A 113 -24.91 -8.78 5.69
CA GLY A 113 -25.02 -9.30 4.32
C GLY A 113 -24.42 -8.38 3.25
N ILE A 114 -23.53 -7.46 3.63
CA ILE A 114 -22.85 -6.52 2.74
C ILE A 114 -21.49 -7.11 2.37
N ARG A 115 -21.13 -7.05 1.09
CA ARG A 115 -19.79 -7.43 0.63
C ARG A 115 -18.82 -6.28 0.91
N TYR A 116 -17.62 -6.61 1.35
CA TYR A 116 -16.58 -5.61 1.60
C TYR A 116 -15.37 -5.85 0.70
N VAL A 117 -14.83 -4.76 0.16
CA VAL A 117 -13.61 -4.77 -0.66
C VAL A 117 -12.61 -3.77 -0.11
N ASP A 118 -11.43 -4.24 0.25
CA ASP A 118 -10.27 -3.41 0.49
C ASP A 118 -9.60 -3.10 -0.86
N VAL A 119 -9.51 -1.82 -1.22
CA VAL A 119 -8.84 -1.38 -2.46
C VAL A 119 -7.64 -0.51 -2.12
N ALA A 120 -6.46 -0.99 -2.47
CA ALA A 120 -5.21 -0.27 -2.32
C ALA A 120 -4.81 0.40 -3.65
N ILE A 121 -4.79 1.73 -3.69
CA ILE A 121 -4.30 2.50 -4.84
C ILE A 121 -2.76 2.46 -4.83
N MET A 122 -2.15 1.95 -5.90
CA MET A 122 -0.72 1.61 -5.97
C MET A 122 0.14 2.70 -6.63
N GLY A 123 -0.37 3.92 -6.73
CA GLY A 123 0.31 5.08 -7.31
C GLY A 123 -0.34 6.40 -6.91
N ALA A 124 0.10 7.50 -7.54
CA ALA A 124 -0.46 8.84 -7.34
C ALA A 124 -1.64 9.07 -8.31
N VAL A 125 -2.83 9.29 -7.75
CA VAL A 125 -4.04 9.58 -8.55
C VAL A 125 -3.92 10.92 -9.27
N SER A 126 -3.19 11.89 -8.71
CA SER A 126 -2.86 13.17 -9.38
C SER A 126 -2.15 13.00 -10.72
N LEU A 127 -1.43 11.91 -10.92
CA LEU A 127 -0.70 11.61 -12.15
C LEU A 127 -1.44 10.64 -13.07
N GLY A 128 -1.98 9.56 -12.48
CA GLY A 128 -2.59 8.47 -13.24
C GLY A 128 -4.12 8.56 -13.35
N GLY A 129 -4.77 9.44 -12.60
CA GLY A 129 -6.23 9.51 -12.59
C GLY A 129 -6.89 8.19 -12.22
N PHE A 130 -8.00 7.88 -12.86
CA PHE A 130 -8.76 6.64 -12.66
C PHE A 130 -8.00 5.37 -13.09
N VAL A 131 -7.04 5.48 -14.03
CA VAL A 131 -6.22 4.34 -14.51
C VAL A 131 -5.00 4.06 -13.63
N THR A 132 -4.84 4.76 -12.51
CA THR A 132 -3.81 4.44 -11.52
C THR A 132 -3.97 2.97 -11.08
N PRO A 133 -2.89 2.16 -11.11
CA PRO A 133 -2.99 0.76 -10.71
C PRO A 133 -3.58 0.59 -9.31
N MET A 134 -4.45 -0.36 -9.15
CA MET A 134 -5.12 -0.70 -7.89
C MET A 134 -5.01 -2.19 -7.60
N LEU A 135 -5.04 -2.55 -6.33
CA LEU A 135 -5.07 -3.91 -5.84
C LEU A 135 -6.29 -4.09 -4.95
N ALA A 136 -7.07 -5.15 -5.14
CA ALA A 136 -8.26 -5.42 -4.36
C ALA A 136 -8.20 -6.77 -3.64
N SER A 137 -8.76 -6.82 -2.43
CA SER A 137 -8.99 -8.04 -1.65
C SER A 137 -10.34 -7.98 -0.91
N GLY A 138 -10.87 -9.13 -0.50
CA GLY A 138 -12.15 -9.24 0.19
C GLY A 138 -13.27 -9.80 -0.68
N THR A 139 -14.45 -9.98 -0.08
CA THR A 139 -15.56 -10.79 -0.62
C THR A 139 -16.20 -10.26 -1.91
N GLY A 140 -16.05 -8.98 -2.22
CA GLY A 140 -16.59 -8.36 -3.43
C GLY A 140 -15.54 -8.05 -4.50
N ALA A 141 -14.27 -8.43 -4.30
CA ALA A 141 -13.15 -7.99 -5.13
C ALA A 141 -13.27 -8.42 -6.61
N GLU A 142 -13.66 -9.66 -6.88
CA GLU A 142 -13.84 -10.18 -8.25
C GLU A 142 -14.99 -9.44 -8.98
N ALA A 143 -16.10 -9.22 -8.28
CA ALA A 143 -17.23 -8.49 -8.84
C ALA A 143 -16.89 -7.00 -9.11
N LEU A 144 -16.10 -6.39 -8.22
CA LEU A 144 -15.59 -5.03 -8.43
C LEU A 144 -14.71 -4.96 -9.67
N ALA A 145 -13.77 -5.88 -9.83
CA ALA A 145 -12.88 -5.93 -10.98
C ALA A 145 -13.66 -6.07 -12.29
N GLY A 146 -14.71 -6.88 -12.31
CA GLY A 146 -15.51 -7.13 -13.50
C GLY A 146 -16.14 -5.87 -14.11
N TRP A 147 -16.70 -4.97 -13.28
CA TRP A 147 -17.27 -3.73 -13.82
C TRP A 147 -16.27 -2.58 -13.93
N MET A 148 -15.27 -2.52 -13.04
CA MET A 148 -14.23 -1.48 -13.10
C MET A 148 -13.35 -1.62 -14.34
N ASP A 149 -13.10 -2.83 -14.83
CA ASP A 149 -12.40 -3.07 -16.10
C ASP A 149 -13.17 -2.44 -17.27
N GLY A 150 -14.49 -2.66 -17.33
CA GLY A 150 -15.37 -2.00 -18.30
C GLY A 150 -15.38 -0.47 -18.19
N ALA A 151 -15.14 0.08 -17.00
CA ALA A 151 -14.96 1.51 -16.79
C ALA A 151 -13.54 2.01 -17.14
N GLY A 152 -12.61 1.12 -17.49
CA GLY A 152 -11.23 1.42 -17.87
C GLY A 152 -10.25 1.51 -16.70
N ALA A 153 -10.57 0.95 -15.55
CA ALA A 153 -9.65 0.88 -14.42
C ALA A 153 -8.57 -0.20 -14.60
N ARG A 154 -7.47 -0.05 -13.89
CA ARG A 154 -6.40 -1.06 -13.78
C ARG A 154 -6.45 -1.68 -12.39
N LEU A 155 -7.38 -2.62 -12.17
CA LEU A 155 -7.60 -3.28 -10.89
C LEU A 155 -7.13 -4.74 -10.96
N GLN A 156 -6.17 -5.10 -10.12
CA GLN A 156 -5.75 -6.49 -9.91
C GLN A 156 -6.44 -7.04 -8.66
N VAL A 157 -6.95 -8.27 -8.74
CA VAL A 157 -7.55 -8.95 -7.59
C VAL A 157 -6.54 -9.89 -6.94
N MET A 158 -6.50 -9.90 -5.63
CA MET A 158 -5.86 -10.93 -4.82
C MET A 158 -6.90 -12.02 -4.51
N SER A 159 -7.08 -12.95 -5.44
CA SER A 159 -8.12 -13.99 -5.33
C SER A 159 -7.97 -14.81 -4.04
N GLY A 160 -9.06 -14.95 -3.30
CA GLY A 160 -9.10 -15.66 -2.02
C GLY A 160 -8.48 -14.91 -0.84
N ALA A 161 -7.93 -13.70 -1.03
CA ALA A 161 -7.37 -12.90 0.05
C ALA A 161 -8.48 -12.20 0.88
N ALA A 162 -8.22 -12.07 2.17
CA ALA A 162 -9.12 -11.38 3.09
C ALA A 162 -9.06 -9.85 2.93
N ALA A 163 -10.11 -9.15 3.36
CA ALA A 163 -10.08 -7.70 3.46
C ALA A 163 -8.90 -7.26 4.36
N GLY A 164 -8.21 -6.21 3.95
CA GLY A 164 -6.99 -5.72 4.61
C GLY A 164 -5.68 -6.29 4.03
N ASP A 165 -5.73 -7.33 3.19
CA ASP A 165 -4.52 -7.90 2.58
C ASP A 165 -3.96 -6.99 1.48
N ALA A 166 -4.81 -6.31 0.71
CA ALA A 166 -4.37 -5.38 -0.32
C ALA A 166 -3.63 -4.17 0.28
N VAL A 167 -4.18 -3.57 1.34
CA VAL A 167 -3.50 -2.47 2.04
C VAL A 167 -2.22 -2.94 2.74
N ALA A 168 -2.21 -4.14 3.32
CA ALA A 168 -1.01 -4.71 3.94
C ALA A 168 0.12 -4.87 2.93
N LEU A 169 -0.17 -5.41 1.74
CA LEU A 169 0.82 -5.54 0.66
C LEU A 169 1.31 -4.17 0.17
N LYS A 170 0.42 -3.19 0.04
CA LYS A 170 0.79 -1.80 -0.27
C LYS A 170 1.77 -1.24 0.78
N MET A 171 1.51 -1.47 2.07
CA MET A 171 2.38 -0.98 3.16
C MET A 171 3.75 -1.64 3.12
N LEU A 172 3.82 -2.97 2.94
CA LEU A 172 5.10 -3.69 2.80
C LEU A 172 5.91 -3.19 1.59
N ARG A 173 5.23 -2.99 0.44
CA ARG A 173 5.86 -2.38 -0.73
C ARG A 173 6.39 -0.98 -0.43
N SER A 174 5.65 -0.17 0.33
CA SER A 174 6.08 1.19 0.71
C SER A 174 7.30 1.15 1.62
N VAL A 175 7.37 0.24 2.58
CA VAL A 175 8.57 0.05 3.43
C VAL A 175 9.80 -0.22 2.57
N PHE A 176 9.68 -1.16 1.61
CA PHE A 176 10.79 -1.48 0.72
C PHE A 176 11.20 -0.29 -0.16
N THR A 177 10.23 0.32 -0.87
CA THR A 177 10.55 1.38 -1.83
C THR A 177 11.06 2.65 -1.16
N LYS A 178 10.55 3.03 0.03
CA LYS A 178 11.01 4.19 0.78
C LYS A 178 12.36 3.96 1.47
N GLY A 179 12.60 2.74 1.95
CA GLY A 179 13.92 2.35 2.45
C GLY A 179 14.98 2.43 1.35
N LEU A 180 14.67 1.88 0.17
CA LEU A 180 15.56 1.97 -0.99
C LEU A 180 15.77 3.42 -1.46
N GLU A 181 14.72 4.25 -1.48
CA GLU A 181 14.82 5.67 -1.82
C GLU A 181 15.81 6.40 -0.88
N ALA A 182 15.65 6.23 0.44
CA ALA A 182 16.53 6.87 1.42
C ALA A 182 17.99 6.44 1.26
N LEU A 183 18.22 5.13 1.08
CA LEU A 183 19.57 4.59 0.83
C LEU A 183 20.16 5.14 -0.48
N SER A 184 19.37 5.18 -1.56
CA SER A 184 19.81 5.68 -2.86
C SER A 184 20.20 7.16 -2.80
N VAL A 185 19.45 7.97 -2.05
CA VAL A 185 19.78 9.39 -1.85
C VAL A 185 21.14 9.53 -1.16
N GLU A 186 21.35 8.85 -0.04
CA GLU A 186 22.59 8.98 0.72
C GLU A 186 23.82 8.48 -0.05
N VAL A 187 23.72 7.32 -0.68
CA VAL A 187 24.85 6.76 -1.44
C VAL A 187 25.17 7.59 -2.67
N SER A 188 24.15 8.15 -3.37
CA SER A 188 24.36 9.02 -4.52
C SER A 188 25.00 10.35 -4.11
N MET A 189 24.58 10.96 -3.00
CA MET A 189 25.20 12.17 -2.45
C MET A 189 26.67 11.93 -2.11
N ALA A 190 26.99 10.83 -1.45
CA ALA A 190 28.36 10.46 -1.10
C ALA A 190 29.23 10.22 -2.36
N ALA A 191 28.71 9.51 -3.34
CA ALA A 191 29.39 9.26 -4.59
C ALA A 191 29.61 10.56 -5.41
N GLN A 192 28.61 11.44 -5.45
CA GLN A 192 28.71 12.72 -6.13
C GLN A 192 29.77 13.62 -5.50
N GLN A 193 29.82 13.70 -4.19
CA GLN A 193 30.83 14.50 -3.47
C GLN A 193 32.26 14.00 -3.73
N GLN A 194 32.43 12.69 -3.91
CA GLN A 194 33.73 12.07 -4.20
C GLN A 194 34.06 12.03 -5.71
N GLY A 195 33.18 12.51 -6.58
CA GLY A 195 33.37 12.42 -8.04
C GLY A 195 33.22 11.00 -8.59
N LEU A 196 32.58 10.09 -7.86
CA LEU A 196 32.48 8.66 -8.15
C LEU A 196 31.07 8.21 -8.58
N LEU A 197 30.11 9.12 -8.83
CA LEU A 197 28.73 8.74 -9.11
C LEU A 197 28.61 7.83 -10.36
N VAL A 198 29.27 8.18 -11.46
CA VAL A 198 29.25 7.37 -12.68
C VAL A 198 29.92 6.01 -12.47
N PRO A 199 31.15 5.94 -11.93
CA PRO A 199 31.78 4.65 -11.58
C PRO A 199 30.93 3.79 -10.65
N LEU A 200 30.25 4.38 -9.66
CA LEU A 200 29.36 3.64 -8.75
C LEU A 200 28.22 2.96 -9.51
N LEU A 201 27.53 3.70 -10.39
CA LEU A 201 26.44 3.13 -11.18
C LEU A 201 26.90 2.00 -12.10
N GLU A 202 28.13 2.09 -12.64
CA GLU A 202 28.74 1.02 -13.43
C GLU A 202 29.04 -0.22 -12.56
N GLN A 203 29.48 -0.05 -11.31
CA GLN A 203 29.74 -1.15 -10.38
C GLN A 203 28.47 -1.83 -9.85
N LEU A 204 27.33 -1.16 -9.94
CA LEU A 204 26.00 -1.71 -9.55
C LEU A 204 25.31 -2.42 -10.72
N ARG A 205 25.98 -2.64 -11.86
CA ARG A 205 25.40 -3.32 -13.03
C ARG A 205 24.88 -4.72 -12.72
N ASP A 206 25.60 -5.47 -11.91
CA ASP A 206 25.20 -6.82 -11.49
C ASP A 206 23.87 -6.81 -10.70
N VAL A 207 23.63 -5.75 -9.91
CA VAL A 207 22.36 -5.52 -9.19
C VAL A 207 21.25 -5.16 -10.18
N ASP A 208 21.54 -4.28 -11.15
CA ASP A 208 20.58 -3.83 -12.15
C ASP A 208 20.16 -4.96 -13.12
N GLU A 209 21.08 -5.82 -13.50
CA GLU A 209 20.84 -6.95 -14.40
C GLU A 209 20.19 -8.16 -13.67
N THR A 210 20.21 -8.20 -12.34
CA THR A 210 19.62 -9.29 -11.56
C THR A 210 18.15 -9.02 -11.26
N PRO A 211 17.20 -9.90 -11.66
CA PRO A 211 15.80 -9.71 -11.32
C PRO A 211 15.60 -9.49 -9.82
N LEU A 212 14.87 -8.44 -9.44
CA LEU A 212 14.69 -8.02 -8.04
C LEU A 212 14.30 -9.17 -7.10
N ARG A 213 13.44 -10.09 -7.55
CA ARG A 213 13.05 -11.27 -6.76
C ARG A 213 14.24 -12.15 -6.43
N THR A 214 15.12 -12.41 -7.39
CA THR A 214 16.33 -13.20 -7.23
C THR A 214 17.32 -12.49 -6.31
N PHE A 215 17.50 -11.19 -6.51
CA PHE A 215 18.37 -10.37 -5.69
C PHE A 215 17.91 -10.34 -4.22
N MET A 216 16.62 -10.12 -3.95
CA MET A 216 16.07 -10.16 -2.60
C MET A 216 16.23 -11.53 -1.94
N ALA A 217 16.00 -12.62 -2.69
CA ALA A 217 16.19 -13.97 -2.17
C ALA A 217 17.65 -14.21 -1.76
N MET A 218 18.61 -13.78 -2.59
CA MET A 218 20.03 -13.85 -2.30
C MET A 218 20.41 -13.01 -1.07
N LEU A 219 19.93 -11.77 -0.97
CA LEU A 219 20.21 -10.89 0.17
C LEU A 219 19.73 -11.53 1.48
N VAL A 220 18.50 -12.05 1.52
CA VAL A 220 17.92 -12.65 2.73
C VAL A 220 18.63 -13.95 3.10
N SER A 221 18.85 -14.85 2.15
CA SER A 221 19.50 -16.15 2.41
C SER A 221 20.95 -15.99 2.88
N THR A 222 21.69 -15.03 2.30
CA THR A 222 23.10 -14.78 2.69
C THR A 222 23.25 -13.86 3.90
N HIS A 223 22.18 -13.13 4.31
CA HIS A 223 22.23 -12.29 5.50
C HIS A 223 22.54 -13.10 6.76
N VAL A 224 21.84 -14.19 6.99
CA VAL A 224 22.03 -15.07 8.14
C VAL A 224 23.36 -15.87 8.12
N VAL A 225 24.04 -15.90 6.98
CA VAL A 225 25.36 -16.54 6.86
C VAL A 225 26.50 -15.56 7.12
N HIS A 226 26.35 -14.33 6.66
CA HIS A 226 27.43 -13.35 6.60
C HIS A 226 27.24 -12.11 7.50
N ALA A 227 26.23 -12.12 8.40
CA ALA A 227 25.88 -10.93 9.21
C ALA A 227 27.07 -10.34 9.97
N GLY A 228 27.89 -11.16 10.63
CA GLY A 228 29.04 -10.68 11.40
C GLY A 228 30.16 -10.06 10.54
N ARG A 229 30.42 -10.60 9.34
CA ARG A 229 31.36 -10.00 8.40
C ARG A 229 30.83 -8.68 7.84
N ARG A 230 29.60 -8.69 7.37
CA ARG A 230 28.93 -7.50 6.78
C ARG A 230 28.72 -6.39 7.81
N LEU A 231 28.54 -6.70 9.09
CA LEU A 231 28.51 -5.71 10.17
C LEU A 231 29.76 -4.84 10.16
N ARG A 232 30.94 -5.47 10.09
CA ARG A 232 32.22 -4.73 10.05
C ARG A 232 32.31 -3.84 8.80
N GLU A 233 31.93 -4.37 7.64
CA GLU A 233 31.91 -3.60 6.39
C GLU A 233 31.00 -2.36 6.47
N VAL A 234 29.82 -2.48 7.10
CA VAL A 234 28.90 -1.37 7.33
C VAL A 234 29.48 -0.34 8.30
N GLN A 235 30.11 -0.79 9.38
CA GLN A 235 30.77 0.08 10.37
C GLN A 235 31.90 0.89 9.74
N ASP A 236 32.74 0.23 8.94
CA ASP A 236 33.86 0.88 8.24
C ASP A 236 33.33 1.91 7.21
N ALA A 237 32.30 1.55 6.43
CA ALA A 237 31.68 2.47 5.48
C ALA A 237 31.06 3.68 6.16
N ARG A 238 30.33 3.47 7.25
CA ARG A 238 29.73 4.57 8.04
C ARG A 238 30.80 5.50 8.60
N GLN A 239 31.90 4.95 9.15
CA GLN A 239 33.00 5.74 9.67
C GLN A 239 33.68 6.57 8.57
N ALA A 240 33.90 5.98 7.39
CA ALA A 240 34.47 6.68 6.24
C ALA A 240 33.59 7.87 5.79
N LEU A 241 32.27 7.68 5.74
CA LEU A 241 31.34 8.77 5.41
C LEU A 241 31.36 9.89 6.48
N LEU A 242 31.38 9.54 7.76
CA LEU A 242 31.48 10.53 8.85
C LEU A 242 32.75 11.37 8.75
N GLN A 243 33.90 10.76 8.41
CA GLN A 243 35.17 11.49 8.22
C GLN A 243 35.13 12.47 7.05
N GLN A 244 34.25 12.24 6.10
CA GLN A 244 34.02 13.12 4.93
C GLN A 244 32.93 14.17 5.16
N GLY A 245 32.38 14.25 6.39
CA GLY A 245 31.29 15.17 6.72
C GLY A 245 29.92 14.78 6.19
N LEU A 246 29.73 13.51 5.86
CA LEU A 246 28.50 12.94 5.34
C LEU A 246 27.85 11.98 6.36
N PRO A 247 27.15 12.47 7.39
CA PRO A 247 26.44 11.61 8.32
C PRO A 247 25.29 10.89 7.61
N SER A 248 25.16 9.59 7.87
CA SER A 248 24.06 8.77 7.34
C SER A 248 22.94 8.65 8.37
N ALA A 249 21.69 8.81 7.95
CA ALA A 249 20.49 8.48 8.72
C ALA A 249 20.09 7.01 8.55
N VAL A 250 20.50 6.36 7.46
CA VAL A 250 20.14 4.97 7.12
C VAL A 250 21.09 3.95 7.74
N LEU A 251 22.40 4.18 7.65
CA LEU A 251 23.41 3.20 8.07
C LEU A 251 23.34 2.79 9.56
N PRO A 252 22.96 3.64 10.53
CA PRO A 252 22.76 3.19 11.91
C PRO A 252 21.71 2.08 12.04
N GLY A 253 20.61 2.13 11.27
CA GLY A 253 19.59 1.08 11.25
C GLY A 253 20.10 -0.20 10.56
N VAL A 254 20.87 -0.05 9.49
CA VAL A 254 21.52 -1.18 8.80
C VAL A 254 22.50 -1.87 9.75
N GLU A 255 23.38 -1.10 10.41
CA GLU A 255 24.34 -1.62 11.41
C GLU A 255 23.60 -2.38 12.53
N GLY A 256 22.56 -1.77 13.10
CA GLY A 256 21.75 -2.40 14.15
C GLY A 256 21.13 -3.72 13.71
N ARG A 257 20.62 -3.82 12.47
CA ARG A 257 20.08 -5.07 11.93
C ARG A 257 21.15 -6.15 11.79
N PHE A 258 22.34 -5.83 11.28
CA PHE A 258 23.43 -6.80 11.15
C PHE A 258 23.99 -7.22 12.51
N ALA A 259 24.16 -6.28 13.45
CA ALA A 259 24.64 -6.55 14.81
C ALA A 259 23.70 -7.53 15.52
N TYR A 260 22.40 -7.23 15.53
CA TYR A 260 21.42 -8.11 16.15
C TYR A 260 21.43 -9.52 15.57
N THR A 261 21.46 -9.64 14.24
CA THR A 261 21.52 -10.96 13.60
C THR A 261 22.79 -11.72 13.96
N ALA A 262 23.96 -11.04 13.98
CA ALA A 262 25.24 -11.65 14.35
C ALA A 262 25.26 -12.14 15.80
N GLU A 263 24.69 -11.37 16.72
CA GLU A 263 24.54 -11.75 18.15
C GLU A 263 23.64 -13.00 18.29
N ARG A 264 22.52 -13.05 17.59
CA ARG A 264 21.62 -14.22 17.66
C ARG A 264 22.26 -15.47 17.06
N LEU A 265 22.97 -15.35 15.94
CA LEU A 265 23.71 -16.46 15.34
C LEU A 265 24.83 -17.01 16.24
N ALA A 266 25.42 -16.20 17.11
CA ALA A 266 26.41 -16.64 18.07
C ALA A 266 25.82 -17.51 19.19
N VAL A 267 24.53 -17.33 19.50
CA VAL A 267 23.80 -18.05 20.56
C VAL A 267 23.06 -19.26 19.98
N ASP A 268 22.38 -19.08 18.85
CA ASP A 268 21.59 -20.09 18.16
C ASP A 268 21.95 -20.09 16.66
N PRO A 269 23.00 -20.82 16.28
CA PRO A 269 23.47 -20.83 14.90
C PRO A 269 22.49 -21.53 13.96
N LEU A 270 22.33 -20.98 12.75
CA LEU A 270 21.55 -21.62 11.70
C LEU A 270 22.19 -22.94 11.29
N PRO A 271 21.44 -24.08 11.28
CA PRO A 271 22.01 -25.38 10.94
C PRO A 271 22.52 -25.52 9.50
N GLN A 272 21.91 -24.76 8.57
CA GLN A 272 22.22 -24.83 7.14
C GLN A 272 23.38 -23.89 6.78
N VAL A 273 24.39 -24.43 6.09
CA VAL A 273 25.51 -23.63 5.56
C VAL A 273 25.08 -22.74 4.40
N GLN A 274 24.11 -23.19 3.60
CA GLN A 274 23.54 -22.46 2.46
C GLN A 274 21.99 -22.52 2.56
N PRO A 275 21.38 -21.67 3.39
CA PRO A 275 19.95 -21.67 3.57
C PRO A 275 19.22 -21.11 2.34
N THR A 276 18.02 -21.60 2.09
CA THR A 276 17.08 -20.93 1.20
C THR A 276 16.56 -19.64 1.85
N MET A 277 15.94 -18.75 1.06
CA MET A 277 15.28 -17.56 1.60
C MET A 277 14.23 -17.93 2.67
N GLU A 278 13.47 -19.01 2.45
CA GLU A 278 12.44 -19.46 3.37
C GLU A 278 13.04 -19.93 4.71
N GLN A 279 14.09 -20.72 4.68
CA GLN A 279 14.81 -21.16 5.88
C GLN A 279 15.42 -20.00 6.65
N ALA A 280 16.01 -19.03 5.94
CA ALA A 280 16.53 -17.82 6.55
C ALA A 280 15.41 -16.98 7.22
N LEU A 281 14.28 -16.80 6.55
CA LEU A 281 13.12 -16.08 7.10
C LEU A 281 12.52 -16.80 8.31
N GLN A 282 12.43 -18.13 8.27
CA GLN A 282 11.93 -18.91 9.42
C GLN A 282 12.81 -18.69 10.64
N TRP A 283 14.14 -18.75 10.48
CA TRP A 283 15.09 -18.48 11.56
C TRP A 283 14.97 -17.04 12.07
N LEU A 284 14.91 -16.04 11.16
CA LEU A 284 14.81 -14.62 11.52
C LEU A 284 13.50 -14.30 12.28
N LEU A 285 12.39 -14.96 11.92
CA LEU A 285 11.10 -14.81 12.59
C LEU A 285 11.08 -15.46 13.99
N ALA A 286 11.86 -16.52 14.20
CA ALA A 286 12.05 -17.10 15.53
C ALA A 286 12.92 -16.20 16.46
N HIS A 287 13.66 -15.24 15.89
CA HIS A 287 14.50 -14.28 16.59
C HIS A 287 14.13 -12.83 16.22
N PRO A 288 12.93 -12.35 16.62
CA PRO A 288 12.53 -10.97 16.30
C PRO A 288 13.39 -9.98 17.06
N MET A 289 13.64 -8.81 16.44
CA MET A 289 14.25 -7.69 17.16
C MET A 289 13.31 -7.24 18.30
N PRO A 290 13.85 -6.86 19.47
CA PRO A 290 13.03 -6.28 20.53
C PRO A 290 12.42 -4.94 20.05
N THR A 291 11.19 -4.67 20.52
CA THR A 291 10.46 -3.42 20.26
C THR A 291 11.04 -2.24 21.05
#